data_18db54938a258b3e5e0860d916cfc4f2
#
_entry.id   18db54938a258b3e5e0860d916cfc4f2
#
_cell.length_a   1.000
_cell.length_b   1.000
_cell.length_c   1.000
_cell.angle_alpha   90.00
_cell.angle_beta   90.00
_cell.angle_gamma   90.00
#
_symmetry.space_group_name_H-M   'P 1'
#
loop_
_entity.id
_entity.type
_entity.pdbx_description
1 polymer ?
#
loop_
_entity_poly.entity_id
_entity_poly.type
_entity_poly.pdbx_seq_one_letter_code
_entity_poly.pdbx_strand_id
1 'polypeptide(L)'
;MDFRPFRLFLCVGFFAAGFGNIAKADGEVNVYTERQPEFVQPVFERFTKATGIAVNVLYSQTDLVDRIVREGTSTPADVLLAVNVGRLVEAGQSGIAEPINDALVAQNIPSDYRDKDNLWVGLTSRARVFVTSRDATKSLPITSYEELASPEFKGQICIRSGYHVYNLGLIGSIIARHDVDFTRDWLRFVKSNLARKPQGGDVDQIMAVARGECGVAIVNSYYYGKMLDDPAARSAASKVHIVFPNQEAGGTHMNITGVVLVKGAPNRINALRLIEFMSSSEIQHVYADANFEYPVGVVWPEMLRSWGEFTSERLPLAVIAGYQDQAKQLLDEVAFDD
;
A
#
# COMPACT_ATOMS: atom_id res chain seq x y z
N MET A 1 -57.87 0.16 76.61
CA MET A 1 -56.75 0.94 76.04
C MET A 1 -55.90 -0.05 75.24
N ASP A 2 -56.19 -0.20 73.95
CA ASP A 2 -55.52 -1.16 73.07
C ASP A 2 -54.33 -0.53 72.41
N PHE A 3 -53.14 -1.05 72.65
CA PHE A 3 -51.91 -0.71 71.89
C PHE A 3 -51.72 -1.70 70.73
N ARG A 4 -51.87 -1.22 69.51
CA ARG A 4 -51.50 -1.98 68.28
C ARG A 4 -50.04 -1.63 67.88
N PRO A 5 -49.17 -2.60 67.61
CA PRO A 5 -47.83 -2.31 67.12
C PRO A 5 -47.82 -2.01 65.63
N PHE A 6 -47.10 -0.96 65.29
CA PHE A 6 -46.84 -0.49 63.87
C PHE A 6 -45.79 -1.43 63.25
N ARG A 7 -46.13 -2.14 62.17
CA ARG A 7 -45.21 -2.93 61.36
C ARG A 7 -44.57 -2.05 60.34
N LEU A 8 -43.26 -1.86 60.46
CA LEU A 8 -42.41 -1.17 59.44
C LEU A 8 -42.09 -2.17 58.36
N PHE A 9 -42.56 -1.92 57.14
CA PHE A 9 -42.18 -2.66 55.95
C PHE A 9 -40.85 -2.07 55.38
N LEU A 10 -39.77 -2.85 55.46
CA LEU A 10 -38.49 -2.52 54.87
C LEU A 10 -38.52 -2.99 53.37
N CYS A 11 -38.70 -2.07 52.44
CA CYS A 11 -38.53 -2.35 51.00
C CYS A 11 -37.04 -2.44 50.70
N VAL A 12 -36.52 -3.65 50.52
CA VAL A 12 -35.20 -3.89 49.97
C VAL A 12 -35.29 -3.76 48.43
N GLY A 13 -34.85 -2.63 47.93
CA GLY A 13 -34.72 -2.42 46.47
C GLY A 13 -33.57 -3.25 45.92
N PHE A 14 -33.87 -4.28 45.15
CA PHE A 14 -32.89 -5.00 44.33
C PHE A 14 -32.45 -4.09 43.21
N PHE A 15 -31.24 -3.52 43.29
CA PHE A 15 -30.53 -2.93 42.19
C PHE A 15 -30.00 -4.08 41.31
N ALA A 16 -30.70 -4.45 40.27
CA ALA A 16 -30.19 -5.30 39.22
C ALA A 16 -29.12 -4.49 38.45
N ALA A 17 -27.85 -4.69 38.78
CA ALA A 17 -26.74 -4.25 37.96
C ALA A 17 -26.84 -4.98 36.63
N GLY A 18 -27.27 -4.25 35.58
CA GLY A 18 -27.24 -4.72 34.23
C GLY A 18 -25.78 -4.96 33.83
N PHE A 19 -25.35 -6.21 33.88
CA PHE A 19 -24.15 -6.65 33.18
C PHE A 19 -24.46 -6.45 31.69
N GLY A 20 -23.94 -5.36 31.12
CA GLY A 20 -23.90 -5.20 29.67
C GLY A 20 -23.28 -6.46 29.09
N ASN A 21 -24.04 -7.20 28.28
CA ASN A 21 -23.52 -8.26 27.44
C ASN A 21 -22.43 -7.64 26.58
N ILE A 22 -21.16 -7.87 26.91
CA ILE A 22 -20.06 -7.74 25.98
C ILE A 22 -20.38 -8.79 24.94
N ALA A 23 -20.86 -8.36 23.77
CA ALA A 23 -21.10 -9.24 22.63
C ALA A 23 -19.79 -10.01 22.41
N LYS A 24 -19.85 -11.33 22.62
CA LYS A 24 -18.73 -12.21 22.33
C LYS A 24 -18.47 -12.06 20.82
N ALA A 25 -17.24 -11.77 20.44
CA ALA A 25 -16.87 -11.68 19.04
C ALA A 25 -17.37 -12.91 18.28
N ASP A 26 -18.02 -12.73 17.13
CA ASP A 26 -18.56 -13.82 16.30
C ASP A 26 -17.44 -14.62 15.58
N GLY A 27 -16.34 -14.87 16.27
CA GLY A 27 -15.15 -15.54 15.77
C GLY A 27 -13.98 -14.58 15.53
N GLU A 28 -13.03 -15.05 14.76
CA GLU A 28 -11.79 -14.30 14.44
C GLU A 28 -11.41 -14.43 12.98
N VAL A 29 -10.47 -13.60 12.54
CA VAL A 29 -9.77 -13.69 11.26
C VAL A 29 -8.29 -13.36 11.48
N ASN A 30 -7.40 -14.19 10.93
CA ASN A 30 -5.95 -14.06 11.07
C ASN A 30 -5.36 -13.45 9.80
N VAL A 31 -4.80 -12.25 9.92
CA VAL A 31 -4.22 -11.50 8.82
C VAL A 31 -2.70 -11.50 8.95
N TYR A 32 -2.03 -12.03 7.94
CA TYR A 32 -0.60 -11.86 7.77
C TYR A 32 -0.35 -10.65 6.88
N THR A 33 0.50 -9.72 7.31
CA THR A 33 0.72 -8.49 6.56
C THR A 33 2.12 -7.94 6.64
N GLU A 34 2.61 -7.39 5.52
CA GLU A 34 3.79 -6.53 5.45
C GLU A 34 3.44 -5.06 5.72
N ARG A 35 2.15 -4.75 5.83
CA ARG A 35 1.67 -3.38 6.05
C ARG A 35 1.86 -3.00 7.50
N GLN A 36 2.51 -1.86 7.71
CA GLN A 36 2.72 -1.31 9.05
C GLN A 36 1.37 -1.10 9.76
N PRO A 37 1.29 -1.37 11.08
CA PRO A 37 0.04 -1.34 11.84
C PRO A 37 -0.75 -0.04 11.69
N GLU A 38 -0.09 1.10 11.70
CA GLU A 38 -0.72 2.42 11.61
C GLU A 38 -1.54 2.64 10.33
N PHE A 39 -1.29 1.85 9.28
CA PHE A 39 -2.01 1.95 8.01
C PHE A 39 -3.24 1.05 7.91
N VAL A 40 -3.34 0.04 8.75
CA VAL A 40 -4.41 -0.98 8.68
C VAL A 40 -5.24 -1.07 9.94
N GLN A 41 -4.67 -0.72 11.09
CA GLN A 41 -5.33 -0.78 12.38
C GLN A 41 -6.71 -0.07 12.38
N PRO A 42 -6.83 1.17 11.85
CA PRO A 42 -8.12 1.86 11.84
C PRO A 42 -9.21 1.12 11.05
N VAL A 43 -8.84 0.39 10.00
CA VAL A 43 -9.78 -0.42 9.19
C VAL A 43 -10.19 -1.67 9.95
N PHE A 44 -9.24 -2.36 10.59
CA PHE A 44 -9.53 -3.56 11.35
C PHE A 44 -10.38 -3.29 12.60
N GLU A 45 -10.15 -2.17 13.28
CA GLU A 45 -10.99 -1.73 14.40
C GLU A 45 -12.42 -1.42 13.95
N ARG A 46 -12.60 -0.77 12.80
CA ARG A 46 -13.93 -0.53 12.21
C ARG A 46 -14.62 -1.85 11.86
N PHE A 47 -13.90 -2.80 11.26
CA PHE A 47 -14.41 -4.12 10.95
C PHE A 47 -14.87 -4.85 12.20
N THR A 48 -14.03 -4.93 13.23
CA THR A 48 -14.38 -5.57 14.50
C THR A 48 -15.59 -4.90 15.15
N LYS A 49 -15.65 -3.56 15.13
CA LYS A 49 -16.78 -2.80 15.68
C LYS A 49 -18.08 -3.07 14.91
N ALA A 50 -18.01 -3.22 13.60
CA ALA A 50 -19.19 -3.44 12.75
C ALA A 50 -19.70 -4.88 12.79
N THR A 51 -18.80 -5.86 12.96
CA THR A 51 -19.13 -7.28 12.78
C THR A 51 -19.03 -8.13 14.04
N GLY A 52 -18.36 -7.65 15.09
CA GLY A 52 -18.00 -8.45 16.25
C GLY A 52 -16.85 -9.45 16.02
N ILE A 53 -16.29 -9.54 14.79
CA ILE A 53 -15.21 -10.47 14.45
C ILE A 53 -13.87 -9.84 14.87
N ALA A 54 -13.08 -10.57 15.65
CA ALA A 54 -11.74 -10.13 16.02
C ALA A 54 -10.75 -10.28 14.87
N VAL A 55 -9.86 -9.28 14.67
CA VAL A 55 -8.77 -9.37 13.68
C VAL A 55 -7.45 -9.57 14.39
N ASN A 56 -6.84 -10.73 14.20
CA ASN A 56 -5.51 -11.06 14.70
C ASN A 56 -4.49 -10.76 13.61
N VAL A 57 -3.47 -9.96 13.93
CA VAL A 57 -2.49 -9.50 12.94
C VAL A 57 -1.11 -10.06 13.24
N LEU A 58 -0.52 -10.72 12.25
CA LEU A 58 0.90 -11.03 12.23
C LEU A 58 1.58 -10.07 11.24
N TYR A 59 2.37 -9.16 11.78
CA TYR A 59 3.17 -8.23 11.00
C TYR A 59 4.59 -8.77 10.80
N SER A 60 5.05 -8.78 9.53
CA SER A 60 6.44 -9.04 9.17
C SER A 60 6.79 -8.30 7.89
N GLN A 61 7.99 -7.75 7.79
CA GLN A 61 8.46 -7.06 6.58
C GLN A 61 8.97 -8.01 5.48
N THR A 62 9.15 -9.29 5.80
CA THR A 62 9.75 -10.28 4.90
C THR A 62 9.07 -11.63 5.01
N ASP A 63 9.14 -12.38 3.91
CA ASP A 63 8.95 -13.84 3.84
C ASP A 63 7.58 -14.39 4.28
N LEU A 64 6.51 -13.57 4.19
CA LEU A 64 5.17 -14.04 4.58
C LEU A 64 4.62 -15.10 3.62
N VAL A 65 4.90 -15.00 2.31
CA VAL A 65 4.49 -16.03 1.34
C VAL A 65 5.20 -17.34 1.66
N ASP A 66 6.53 -17.31 1.81
CA ASP A 66 7.33 -18.49 2.18
C ASP A 66 6.91 -19.07 3.53
N ARG A 67 6.54 -18.22 4.47
CA ARG A 67 6.03 -18.66 5.77
C ARG A 67 4.76 -19.46 5.62
N ILE A 68 3.77 -18.96 4.88
CA ILE A 68 2.50 -19.66 4.64
C ILE A 68 2.77 -20.98 3.89
N VAL A 69 3.70 -20.98 2.91
CA VAL A 69 4.12 -22.21 2.21
C VAL A 69 4.70 -23.23 3.19
N ARG A 70 5.60 -22.82 4.09
CA ARG A 70 6.19 -23.73 5.11
C ARG A 70 5.19 -24.22 6.15
N GLU A 71 4.23 -23.39 6.55
CA GLU A 71 3.14 -23.75 7.46
C GLU A 71 2.17 -24.74 6.81
N GLY A 72 2.03 -24.70 5.49
CA GLY A 72 1.23 -25.64 4.70
C GLY A 72 -0.23 -25.69 5.17
N THR A 73 -0.80 -26.89 5.31
CA THR A 73 -2.19 -27.09 5.76
C THR A 73 -2.43 -26.73 7.23
N SER A 74 -1.37 -26.45 7.98
CA SER A 74 -1.46 -26.02 9.39
C SER A 74 -1.34 -24.52 9.57
N THR A 75 -1.28 -23.74 8.48
CA THR A 75 -1.22 -22.29 8.57
C THR A 75 -2.44 -21.74 9.31
N PRO A 76 -2.24 -20.84 10.29
CA PRO A 76 -3.37 -20.13 10.88
C PRO A 76 -3.81 -18.93 10.03
N ALA A 77 -3.07 -18.58 8.97
CA ALA A 77 -3.38 -17.41 8.15
C ALA A 77 -4.68 -17.61 7.37
N ASP A 78 -5.57 -16.62 7.45
CA ASP A 78 -6.80 -16.56 6.67
C ASP A 78 -6.65 -15.62 5.47
N VAL A 79 -5.96 -14.50 5.69
CA VAL A 79 -5.74 -13.43 4.70
C VAL A 79 -4.27 -13.04 4.68
N LEU A 80 -3.69 -12.92 3.48
CA LEU A 80 -2.42 -12.23 3.27
C LEU A 80 -2.73 -10.84 2.70
N LEU A 81 -2.35 -9.79 3.43
CA LEU A 81 -2.43 -8.39 2.99
C LEU A 81 -1.04 -7.93 2.58
N ALA A 82 -0.79 -7.81 1.30
CA ALA A 82 0.51 -7.46 0.74
C ALA A 82 0.54 -6.01 0.21
N VAL A 83 1.72 -5.37 0.32
CA VAL A 83 1.91 -3.96 -0.04
C VAL A 83 2.39 -3.76 -1.47
N ASN A 84 2.38 -4.82 -2.31
CA ASN A 84 2.95 -4.75 -3.65
C ASN A 84 2.39 -5.88 -4.51
N VAL A 85 2.15 -5.60 -5.78
CA VAL A 85 1.59 -6.57 -6.73
C VAL A 85 2.48 -7.80 -6.90
N GLY A 86 3.81 -7.66 -6.82
CA GLY A 86 4.72 -8.81 -6.93
C GLY A 86 4.48 -9.87 -5.86
N ARG A 87 4.21 -9.44 -4.62
CA ARG A 87 3.87 -10.37 -3.52
C ARG A 87 2.52 -11.05 -3.74
N LEU A 88 1.56 -10.34 -4.34
CA LEU A 88 0.25 -10.92 -4.67
C LEU A 88 0.38 -11.99 -5.76
N VAL A 89 1.17 -11.70 -6.79
CA VAL A 89 1.45 -12.66 -7.88
C VAL A 89 2.25 -13.87 -7.36
N GLU A 90 3.27 -13.64 -6.54
CA GLU A 90 4.05 -14.68 -5.87
C GLU A 90 3.15 -15.61 -5.05
N ALA A 91 2.22 -15.07 -4.28
CA ALA A 91 1.25 -15.85 -3.51
C ALA A 91 0.35 -16.71 -4.41
N GLY A 92 -0.10 -16.18 -5.55
CA GLY A 92 -0.85 -16.94 -6.54
C GLY A 92 -0.03 -18.10 -7.15
N GLN A 93 1.23 -17.81 -7.54
CA GLN A 93 2.13 -18.79 -8.17
C GLN A 93 2.59 -19.89 -7.19
N SER A 94 2.75 -19.56 -5.93
CA SER A 94 3.13 -20.54 -4.89
C SER A 94 1.99 -21.47 -4.47
N GLY A 95 0.77 -21.24 -4.99
CA GLY A 95 -0.39 -22.12 -4.74
C GLY A 95 -1.01 -21.95 -3.35
N ILE A 96 -0.67 -20.90 -2.61
CA ILE A 96 -1.26 -20.56 -1.29
C ILE A 96 -2.55 -19.75 -1.41
N ALA A 97 -2.91 -19.29 -2.61
CA ALA A 97 -4.08 -18.48 -2.86
C ALA A 97 -5.30 -19.36 -3.21
N GLU A 98 -6.47 -18.99 -2.71
CA GLU A 98 -7.78 -19.47 -3.13
C GLU A 98 -8.53 -18.36 -3.88
N PRO A 99 -9.28 -18.68 -4.97
CA PRO A 99 -10.02 -17.68 -5.71
C PRO A 99 -11.06 -16.94 -4.85
N ILE A 100 -11.04 -15.62 -4.91
CA ILE A 100 -12.01 -14.72 -4.27
C ILE A 100 -13.20 -14.56 -5.24
N ASN A 101 -14.06 -15.58 -5.30
CA ASN A 101 -15.26 -15.58 -6.12
C ASN A 101 -16.44 -14.96 -5.35
N ASP A 102 -16.38 -13.66 -5.14
CA ASP A 102 -17.37 -12.89 -4.41
C ASP A 102 -17.96 -11.79 -5.27
N ALA A 103 -19.30 -11.71 -5.32
CA ALA A 103 -20.00 -10.76 -6.19
C ALA A 103 -19.86 -9.31 -5.73
N LEU A 104 -19.83 -9.06 -4.41
CA LEU A 104 -19.67 -7.70 -3.86
C LEU A 104 -18.24 -7.19 -4.09
N VAL A 105 -17.24 -8.04 -3.87
CA VAL A 105 -15.85 -7.69 -4.19
C VAL A 105 -15.69 -7.40 -5.68
N ALA A 106 -16.30 -8.23 -6.55
CA ALA A 106 -16.26 -8.02 -8.00
C ALA A 106 -16.98 -6.73 -8.44
N GLN A 107 -18.03 -6.33 -7.74
CA GLN A 107 -18.72 -5.08 -7.97
C GLN A 107 -17.91 -3.86 -7.49
N ASN A 108 -17.25 -3.98 -6.35
CA ASN A 108 -16.53 -2.88 -5.70
C ASN A 108 -15.16 -2.60 -6.34
N ILE A 109 -14.49 -3.63 -6.84
CA ILE A 109 -13.12 -3.53 -7.35
C ILE A 109 -13.08 -3.79 -8.87
N PRO A 110 -12.65 -2.82 -9.68
CA PRO A 110 -12.52 -2.99 -11.13
C PRO A 110 -11.60 -4.17 -11.53
N SER A 111 -11.85 -4.75 -12.70
CA SER A 111 -11.09 -5.90 -13.21
C SER A 111 -9.59 -5.66 -13.30
N ASP A 112 -9.18 -4.44 -13.62
CA ASP A 112 -7.76 -4.06 -13.76
C ASP A 112 -6.98 -4.16 -12.44
N TYR A 113 -7.70 -4.17 -11.32
CA TYR A 113 -7.16 -4.35 -9.97
C TYR A 113 -7.43 -5.74 -9.39
N ARG A 114 -7.76 -6.72 -10.23
CA ARG A 114 -7.97 -8.11 -9.82
C ARG A 114 -7.14 -9.07 -10.67
N ASP A 115 -6.72 -10.17 -10.06
CA ASP A 115 -6.12 -11.27 -10.82
C ASP A 115 -7.13 -11.87 -11.80
N LYS A 116 -6.66 -12.34 -12.97
CA LYS A 116 -7.51 -12.96 -13.98
C LYS A 116 -8.25 -14.24 -13.49
N ASP A 117 -7.65 -14.95 -12.54
CA ASP A 117 -8.20 -16.15 -11.89
C ASP A 117 -8.74 -15.82 -10.48
N ASN A 118 -8.90 -14.54 -10.14
CA ASN A 118 -9.34 -14.01 -8.84
C ASN A 118 -8.48 -14.44 -7.65
N LEU A 119 -7.20 -14.80 -7.84
CA LEU A 119 -6.31 -15.21 -6.75
C LEU A 119 -5.91 -14.08 -5.83
N TRP A 120 -6.01 -12.84 -6.27
CA TRP A 120 -5.81 -11.63 -5.46
C TRP A 120 -6.70 -10.49 -5.91
N VAL A 121 -6.91 -9.53 -5.01
CA VAL A 121 -7.70 -8.32 -5.22
C VAL A 121 -6.94 -7.11 -4.68
N GLY A 122 -6.80 -6.06 -5.51
CA GLY A 122 -6.24 -4.77 -5.11
C GLY A 122 -7.24 -3.96 -4.30
N LEU A 123 -6.77 -3.30 -3.26
CA LEU A 123 -7.60 -2.47 -2.37
C LEU A 123 -7.29 -0.99 -2.51
N THR A 124 -6.01 -0.64 -2.62
CA THR A 124 -5.55 0.74 -2.80
C THR A 124 -4.40 0.79 -3.79
N SER A 125 -4.18 1.96 -4.38
CA SER A 125 -3.06 2.19 -5.28
C SER A 125 -2.26 3.42 -4.88
N ARG A 126 -1.03 3.53 -5.38
CA ARG A 126 -0.14 4.67 -5.21
C ARG A 126 0.70 4.87 -6.46
N ALA A 127 0.88 6.14 -6.81
CA ALA A 127 1.71 6.54 -7.92
C ALA A 127 3.19 6.60 -7.51
N ARG A 128 4.08 6.15 -8.39
CA ARG A 128 5.51 6.38 -8.29
C ARG A 128 5.83 7.70 -8.97
N VAL A 129 6.01 8.76 -8.20
CA VAL A 129 6.10 10.14 -8.67
C VAL A 129 7.50 10.70 -8.54
N PHE A 130 7.76 11.80 -9.24
CA PHE A 130 8.90 12.64 -8.92
C PHE A 130 8.53 13.67 -7.87
N VAL A 131 9.52 14.02 -7.07
CA VAL A 131 9.51 15.20 -6.20
C VAL A 131 10.59 16.13 -6.68
N THR A 132 10.22 17.40 -6.95
CA THR A 132 11.13 18.46 -7.36
C THR A 132 10.95 19.69 -6.50
N SER A 133 11.93 20.64 -6.52
CA SER A 133 11.86 21.85 -5.74
C SER A 133 10.77 22.80 -6.28
N ARG A 134 10.08 23.52 -5.39
CA ARG A 134 9.22 24.65 -5.78
C ARG A 134 10.01 25.91 -6.13
N ASP A 135 11.27 25.98 -5.74
CA ASP A 135 12.18 27.05 -6.14
C ASP A 135 12.57 26.81 -7.61
N ALA A 136 12.08 27.67 -8.50
CA ALA A 136 12.29 27.55 -9.95
C ALA A 136 13.79 27.55 -10.35
N THR A 137 14.67 28.12 -9.50
CA THR A 137 16.12 28.11 -9.74
C THR A 137 16.79 26.77 -9.43
N LYS A 138 16.08 25.88 -8.75
CA LYS A 138 16.53 24.52 -8.34
C LYS A 138 15.69 23.42 -8.92
N SER A 139 14.56 23.76 -9.54
CA SER A 139 13.66 22.81 -10.17
C SER A 139 14.22 22.40 -11.52
N LEU A 140 14.32 21.09 -11.74
CA LEU A 140 14.62 20.54 -13.07
C LEU A 140 13.30 20.15 -13.73
N PRO A 141 13.04 20.60 -14.97
CA PRO A 141 11.89 20.12 -15.71
C PRO A 141 12.11 18.65 -16.03
N ILE A 142 11.18 17.80 -15.58
CA ILE A 142 11.20 16.37 -15.82
C ILE A 142 9.79 15.87 -16.02
N THR A 143 9.56 15.09 -17.07
CA THR A 143 8.24 14.62 -17.49
C THR A 143 8.14 13.11 -17.63
N SER A 144 9.27 12.40 -17.73
CA SER A 144 9.27 10.95 -17.92
C SER A 144 10.36 10.25 -17.10
N TYR A 145 10.14 8.96 -16.81
CA TYR A 145 11.16 8.14 -16.15
C TYR A 145 12.40 7.95 -17.01
N GLU A 146 12.23 7.95 -18.32
CA GLU A 146 13.29 7.79 -19.31
C GLU A 146 14.29 8.95 -19.23
N GLU A 147 13.81 10.17 -18.98
CA GLU A 147 14.65 11.38 -18.84
C GLU A 147 15.63 11.33 -17.67
N LEU A 148 15.41 10.51 -16.65
CA LEU A 148 16.37 10.32 -15.56
C LEU A 148 17.75 9.85 -16.05
N ALA A 149 17.81 9.21 -17.22
CA ALA A 149 19.05 8.80 -17.86
C ALA A 149 19.76 9.93 -18.63
N SER A 150 19.12 11.09 -18.80
CA SER A 150 19.71 12.24 -19.50
C SER A 150 20.89 12.83 -18.72
N PRO A 151 21.98 13.25 -19.41
CA PRO A 151 23.13 13.90 -18.76
C PRO A 151 22.79 15.18 -17.98
N GLU A 152 21.67 15.81 -18.26
CA GLU A 152 21.16 17.00 -17.57
C GLU A 152 20.88 16.72 -16.07
N PHE A 153 20.61 15.47 -15.72
CA PHE A 153 20.36 15.05 -14.34
C PHE A 153 21.63 14.59 -13.59
N LYS A 154 22.83 14.81 -14.16
CA LYS A 154 24.08 14.39 -13.50
C LYS A 154 24.24 14.99 -12.12
N GLY A 155 24.33 14.13 -11.09
CA GLY A 155 24.43 14.54 -9.71
C GLY A 155 23.15 15.15 -9.14
N GLN A 156 21.99 14.90 -9.75
CA GLN A 156 20.72 15.51 -9.38
C GLN A 156 19.69 14.53 -8.82
N ILE A 157 19.92 13.22 -8.90
CA ILE A 157 18.91 12.22 -8.55
C ILE A 157 19.15 11.69 -7.13
N CYS A 158 18.11 11.71 -6.30
CA CYS A 158 18.05 10.99 -5.04
C CYS A 158 17.03 9.86 -5.12
N ILE A 159 17.43 8.67 -4.69
CA ILE A 159 16.62 7.47 -4.71
C ILE A 159 16.96 6.57 -3.52
N ARG A 160 15.98 5.80 -3.04
CA ARG A 160 16.21 4.68 -2.12
C ARG A 160 16.81 3.49 -2.87
N SER A 161 17.23 2.45 -2.16
CA SER A 161 17.76 1.22 -2.75
C SER A 161 16.97 0.75 -3.97
N GLY A 162 17.67 0.41 -5.05
CA GLY A 162 17.10 -0.18 -6.25
C GLY A 162 16.35 -1.48 -5.98
N TYR A 163 16.83 -2.27 -5.02
CA TYR A 163 16.23 -3.56 -4.62
C TYR A 163 14.95 -3.43 -3.79
N HIS A 164 14.59 -2.21 -3.38
CA HIS A 164 13.34 -2.03 -2.70
C HIS A 164 12.15 -2.31 -3.64
N VAL A 165 11.13 -3.03 -3.13
CA VAL A 165 9.97 -3.49 -3.90
C VAL A 165 9.28 -2.41 -4.73
N TYR A 166 9.35 -1.13 -4.33
CA TYR A 166 8.78 -0.02 -5.11
C TYR A 166 9.58 0.29 -6.37
N ASN A 167 10.91 0.22 -6.28
CA ASN A 167 11.79 0.42 -7.43
C ASN A 167 11.82 -0.83 -8.34
N LEU A 168 11.75 -2.03 -7.77
CA LEU A 168 11.60 -3.26 -8.57
C LEU A 168 10.32 -3.21 -9.43
N GLY A 169 9.21 -2.69 -8.88
CA GLY A 169 7.98 -2.46 -9.66
C GLY A 169 8.19 -1.47 -10.81
N LEU A 170 8.81 -0.32 -10.54
CA LEU A 170 9.11 0.67 -11.59
C LEU A 170 10.05 0.09 -12.66
N ILE A 171 11.13 -0.60 -12.28
CA ILE A 171 12.06 -1.22 -13.22
C ILE A 171 11.33 -2.27 -14.06
N GLY A 172 10.46 -3.09 -13.45
CA GLY A 172 9.60 -4.04 -14.16
C GLY A 172 8.68 -3.37 -15.18
N SER A 173 8.14 -2.19 -14.86
CA SER A 173 7.35 -1.38 -15.78
C SER A 173 8.21 -0.87 -16.97
N ILE A 174 9.45 -0.40 -16.71
CA ILE A 174 10.37 0.02 -17.77
C ILE A 174 10.74 -1.15 -18.70
N ILE A 175 11.02 -2.34 -18.14
CA ILE A 175 11.27 -3.55 -18.95
C ILE A 175 10.06 -3.88 -19.82
N ALA A 176 8.85 -3.82 -19.27
CA ALA A 176 7.62 -4.14 -19.99
C ALA A 176 7.28 -3.13 -21.11
N ARG A 177 7.68 -1.85 -20.95
CA ARG A 177 7.46 -0.78 -21.94
C ARG A 177 8.47 -0.82 -23.09
N HIS A 178 9.70 -1.12 -22.76
CA HIS A 178 10.82 -1.07 -23.70
C HIS A 178 11.35 -2.48 -23.96
N ASP A 179 12.40 -2.86 -23.27
CA ASP A 179 12.99 -4.19 -23.17
C ASP A 179 14.09 -4.21 -22.10
N VAL A 180 14.77 -5.35 -22.00
CA VAL A 180 15.83 -5.60 -21.01
C VAL A 180 17.08 -4.77 -21.30
N ASP A 181 17.48 -4.66 -22.56
CA ASP A 181 18.73 -3.97 -22.96
C ASP A 181 18.58 -2.46 -22.77
N PHE A 182 17.46 -1.89 -23.19
CA PHE A 182 17.13 -0.50 -22.89
C PHE A 182 17.16 -0.23 -21.36
N THR A 183 16.52 -1.09 -20.59
CA THR A 183 16.43 -0.92 -19.13
C THR A 183 17.79 -1.02 -18.44
N ARG A 184 18.67 -1.92 -18.92
CA ARG A 184 20.05 -2.01 -18.45
C ARG A 184 20.81 -0.71 -18.64
N ASP A 185 20.73 -0.14 -19.83
CA ASP A 185 21.42 1.10 -20.17
C ASP A 185 20.81 2.29 -19.41
N TRP A 186 19.48 2.34 -19.30
CA TRP A 186 18.78 3.31 -18.49
C TRP A 186 19.27 3.27 -17.02
N LEU A 187 19.36 2.08 -16.40
CA LEU A 187 19.86 1.93 -15.04
C LEU A 187 21.32 2.40 -14.86
N ARG A 188 22.18 2.13 -15.87
CA ARG A 188 23.58 2.63 -15.88
C ARG A 188 23.64 4.14 -15.86
N PHE A 189 22.84 4.79 -16.71
CA PHE A 189 22.81 6.25 -16.79
C PHE A 189 22.15 6.87 -15.56
N VAL A 190 21.03 6.33 -15.08
CA VAL A 190 20.43 6.77 -13.82
C VAL A 190 21.43 6.66 -12.67
N LYS A 191 22.17 5.54 -12.54
CA LYS A 191 23.23 5.39 -11.54
C LYS A 191 24.28 6.50 -11.66
N SER A 192 24.73 6.81 -12.88
CA SER A 192 25.73 7.86 -13.11
C SER A 192 25.24 9.26 -12.78
N ASN A 193 23.92 9.45 -12.76
CA ASN A 193 23.23 10.71 -12.47
C ASN A 193 22.84 10.86 -10.98
N LEU A 194 23.11 9.85 -10.15
CA LEU A 194 22.80 9.93 -8.72
C LEU A 194 23.64 11.03 -8.04
N ALA A 195 23.00 11.82 -7.19
CA ALA A 195 23.68 12.79 -6.33
C ALA A 195 24.48 12.12 -5.20
N ARG A 196 24.04 10.94 -4.81
CA ARG A 196 24.65 10.11 -3.76
C ARG A 196 24.23 8.65 -3.95
N LYS A 197 24.91 7.72 -3.32
CA LYS A 197 24.51 6.30 -3.27
C LYS A 197 23.05 6.18 -2.78
N PRO A 198 22.27 5.22 -3.32
CA PRO A 198 20.93 4.93 -2.82
C PRO A 198 20.92 4.68 -1.32
N GLN A 199 20.03 5.37 -0.59
CA GLN A 199 19.96 5.25 0.88
C GLN A 199 18.61 5.77 1.40
N GLY A 200 18.26 5.39 2.63
CA GLY A 200 17.07 5.86 3.32
C GLY A 200 15.75 5.42 2.69
N GLY A 201 14.65 6.00 3.15
CA GLY A 201 13.31 5.79 2.65
C GLY A 201 12.81 6.95 1.77
N ASP A 202 11.55 6.89 1.34
CA ASP A 202 10.96 7.92 0.45
C ASP A 202 10.88 9.29 1.15
N VAL A 203 10.63 9.33 2.46
CA VAL A 203 10.67 10.58 3.25
C VAL A 203 12.05 11.22 3.20
N ASP A 204 13.14 10.42 3.31
CA ASP A 204 14.51 10.92 3.25
C ASP A 204 14.83 11.53 1.89
N GLN A 205 14.24 10.98 0.81
CA GLN A 205 14.40 11.51 -0.54
C GLN A 205 13.68 12.87 -0.68
N ILE A 206 12.43 12.99 -0.17
CA ILE A 206 11.70 14.26 -0.16
C ILE A 206 12.47 15.32 0.63
N MET A 207 12.98 14.95 1.79
CA MET A 207 13.80 15.83 2.64
C MET A 207 15.07 16.30 1.93
N ALA A 208 15.72 15.41 1.16
CA ALA A 208 16.92 15.74 0.40
C ALA A 208 16.67 16.80 -0.68
N VAL A 209 15.57 16.66 -1.43
CA VAL A 209 15.15 17.69 -2.40
C VAL A 209 14.82 19.00 -1.69
N ALA A 210 14.08 18.95 -0.57
CA ALA A 210 13.72 20.14 0.20
C ALA A 210 14.94 20.92 0.76
N ARG A 211 16.07 20.20 0.99
CA ARG A 211 17.35 20.78 1.41
C ARG A 211 18.25 21.20 0.23
N GLY A 212 17.89 20.82 -1.00
CA GLY A 212 18.69 21.10 -2.20
C GLY A 212 19.90 20.18 -2.37
N GLU A 213 19.89 18.99 -1.76
CA GLU A 213 20.92 17.95 -1.95
C GLU A 213 20.80 17.29 -3.34
N CYS A 214 19.61 17.29 -3.92
CA CYS A 214 19.30 16.79 -5.26
C CYS A 214 18.16 17.61 -5.88
N GLY A 215 18.10 17.64 -7.20
CA GLY A 215 17.06 18.35 -7.96
C GLY A 215 15.77 17.54 -8.10
N VAL A 216 15.88 16.21 -8.11
CA VAL A 216 14.74 15.31 -8.26
C VAL A 216 14.89 14.07 -7.36
N ALA A 217 13.77 13.60 -6.85
CA ALA A 217 13.70 12.30 -6.17
C ALA A 217 12.52 11.47 -6.67
N ILE A 218 12.65 10.14 -6.58
CA ILE A 218 11.61 9.19 -6.95
C ILE A 218 10.99 8.62 -5.68
N VAL A 219 9.68 8.84 -5.48
CA VAL A 219 8.97 8.47 -4.25
C VAL A 219 7.57 7.94 -4.54
N ASN A 220 6.95 7.27 -3.59
CA ASN A 220 5.52 7.00 -3.63
C ASN A 220 4.74 8.25 -3.18
N SER A 221 3.67 8.56 -3.89
CA SER A 221 2.85 9.77 -3.72
C SER A 221 2.35 9.98 -2.28
N TYR A 222 1.96 8.92 -1.59
CA TYR A 222 1.38 9.02 -0.25
C TYR A 222 2.35 9.55 0.82
N TYR A 223 3.67 9.38 0.65
CA TYR A 223 4.64 9.97 1.57
C TYR A 223 4.63 11.49 1.55
N TYR A 224 4.41 12.08 0.37
CA TYR A 224 4.23 13.53 0.27
C TYR A 224 3.00 13.99 1.06
N GLY A 225 1.86 13.31 0.92
CA GLY A 225 0.65 13.60 1.69
C GLY A 225 0.86 13.49 3.20
N LYS A 226 1.49 12.41 3.65
CA LYS A 226 1.82 12.21 5.08
C LYS A 226 2.72 13.31 5.63
N MET A 227 3.72 13.74 4.87
CA MET A 227 4.60 14.84 5.29
C MET A 227 3.87 16.18 5.33
N LEU A 228 2.89 16.42 4.46
CA LEU A 228 2.04 17.61 4.53
C LEU A 228 1.13 17.60 5.76
N ASP A 229 0.68 16.44 6.20
CA ASP A 229 -0.16 16.29 7.39
C ASP A 229 0.64 16.33 8.70
N ASP A 230 1.89 15.87 8.69
CA ASP A 230 2.78 15.90 9.86
C ASP A 230 3.32 17.31 10.13
N PRO A 231 2.99 17.94 11.28
CA PRO A 231 3.51 19.26 11.64
C PRO A 231 5.04 19.37 11.62
N ALA A 232 5.75 18.27 11.94
CA ALA A 232 7.22 18.27 11.97
C ALA A 232 7.85 18.25 10.56
N ALA A 233 7.18 17.60 9.60
CA ALA A 233 7.68 17.42 8.23
C ALA A 233 7.07 18.43 7.23
N ARG A 234 5.94 19.06 7.56
CA ARG A 234 5.18 19.97 6.69
C ARG A 234 6.02 21.06 6.07
N SER A 235 6.92 21.68 6.86
CA SER A 235 7.80 22.75 6.38
C SER A 235 8.72 22.28 5.25
N ALA A 236 9.17 21.04 5.26
CA ALA A 236 9.97 20.48 4.17
C ALA A 236 9.09 20.12 2.96
N ALA A 237 7.96 19.46 3.20
CA ALA A 237 7.01 19.09 2.15
C ALA A 237 6.48 20.32 1.37
N SER A 238 6.29 21.48 2.04
CA SER A 238 5.84 22.69 1.38
C SER A 238 6.86 23.33 0.43
N LYS A 239 8.14 22.94 0.51
CA LYS A 239 9.21 23.41 -0.40
C LYS A 239 9.31 22.64 -1.70
N VAL A 240 8.58 21.53 -1.80
CA VAL A 240 8.61 20.64 -2.95
C VAL A 240 7.20 20.47 -3.54
N HIS A 241 7.13 19.96 -4.75
CA HIS A 241 5.89 19.49 -5.36
C HIS A 241 6.11 18.13 -6.02
N ILE A 242 5.03 17.41 -6.26
CA ILE A 242 5.07 16.15 -7.00
C ILE A 242 4.80 16.38 -8.48
N VAL A 243 5.43 15.58 -9.31
CA VAL A 243 5.21 15.51 -10.76
C VAL A 243 4.85 14.07 -11.11
N PHE A 244 3.78 13.88 -11.86
CA PHE A 244 3.34 12.59 -12.35
C PHE A 244 4.02 12.30 -13.71
N PRO A 245 4.95 11.33 -13.77
CA PRO A 245 5.71 11.08 -15.00
C PRO A 245 4.88 10.41 -16.11
N ASN A 246 5.42 10.44 -17.33
CA ASN A 246 4.97 9.69 -18.50
C ASN A 246 3.53 10.01 -18.95
N GLN A 247 3.02 11.22 -18.72
CA GLN A 247 1.65 11.55 -19.06
C GLN A 247 1.37 11.42 -20.57
N GLU A 248 2.35 11.71 -21.41
CA GLU A 248 2.27 11.55 -22.88
C GLU A 248 2.85 10.22 -23.37
N ALA A 249 3.46 9.44 -22.46
CA ALA A 249 4.17 8.20 -22.77
C ALA A 249 3.61 6.98 -22.02
N GLY A 250 2.30 6.85 -21.94
CA GLY A 250 1.62 5.66 -21.38
C GLY A 250 1.24 5.72 -19.92
N GLY A 251 1.47 6.85 -19.24
CA GLY A 251 0.99 7.11 -17.87
C GLY A 251 1.98 6.77 -16.76
N THR A 252 1.69 7.29 -15.58
CA THR A 252 2.50 7.11 -14.37
C THR A 252 2.40 5.67 -13.84
N HIS A 253 3.54 5.10 -13.47
CA HIS A 253 3.60 3.78 -12.82
C HIS A 253 2.81 3.75 -11.50
N MET A 254 1.92 2.76 -11.39
CA MET A 254 1.12 2.51 -10.20
C MET A 254 1.50 1.18 -9.57
N ASN A 255 1.43 1.12 -8.25
CA ASN A 255 1.51 -0.13 -7.51
C ASN A 255 0.32 -0.23 -6.56
N ILE A 256 0.02 -1.41 -6.05
CA ILE A 256 -1.17 -1.67 -5.24
C ILE A 256 -0.84 -2.27 -3.89
N THR A 257 -1.70 -2.02 -2.91
CA THR A 257 -1.90 -2.88 -1.75
C THR A 257 -3.08 -3.78 -2.07
N GLY A 258 -2.96 -5.06 -1.81
CA GLY A 258 -4.02 -6.01 -2.11
C GLY A 258 -4.05 -7.17 -1.14
N VAL A 259 -5.05 -8.03 -1.32
CA VAL A 259 -5.32 -9.18 -0.46
C VAL A 259 -5.37 -10.48 -1.24
N VAL A 260 -4.97 -11.54 -0.57
CA VAL A 260 -5.13 -12.93 -0.98
C VAL A 260 -5.96 -13.64 0.09
N LEU A 261 -6.95 -14.42 -0.32
CA LEU A 261 -7.60 -15.40 0.53
C LEU A 261 -6.69 -16.63 0.59
N VAL A 262 -6.23 -16.99 1.77
CA VAL A 262 -5.31 -18.12 1.94
C VAL A 262 -6.05 -19.42 1.73
N LYS A 263 -5.48 -20.31 0.92
CA LYS A 263 -6.06 -21.62 0.63
C LYS A 263 -6.13 -22.48 1.89
N GLY A 264 -7.33 -22.98 2.19
CA GLY A 264 -7.57 -23.74 3.41
C GLY A 264 -7.66 -22.87 4.68
N ALA A 265 -7.90 -21.58 4.55
CA ALA A 265 -8.09 -20.63 5.66
C ALA A 265 -9.02 -21.18 6.74
N PRO A 266 -8.57 -21.32 8.01
CA PRO A 266 -9.39 -21.88 9.09
C PRO A 266 -10.66 -21.04 9.34
N ASN A 267 -10.59 -19.71 9.14
CA ASN A 267 -11.72 -18.80 9.32
C ASN A 267 -12.21 -18.21 7.99
N ARG A 268 -12.31 -19.05 6.94
CA ARG A 268 -12.61 -18.66 5.57
C ARG A 268 -13.81 -17.70 5.42
N ILE A 269 -14.90 -17.94 6.14
CA ILE A 269 -16.11 -17.10 6.05
C ILE A 269 -15.80 -15.69 6.60
N ASN A 270 -15.09 -15.59 7.70
CA ASN A 270 -14.70 -14.32 8.30
C ASN A 270 -13.66 -13.59 7.43
N ALA A 271 -12.76 -14.36 6.77
CA ALA A 271 -11.81 -13.82 5.80
C ALA A 271 -12.52 -13.15 4.62
N LEU A 272 -13.52 -13.80 4.03
CA LEU A 272 -14.32 -13.20 2.95
C LEU A 272 -15.06 -11.95 3.42
N ARG A 273 -15.69 -11.97 4.60
CA ARG A 273 -16.34 -10.78 5.18
C ARG A 273 -15.36 -9.62 5.38
N LEU A 274 -14.13 -9.90 5.79
CA LEU A 274 -13.08 -8.87 5.91
C LEU A 274 -12.70 -8.33 4.54
N ILE A 275 -12.52 -9.17 3.53
CA ILE A 275 -12.20 -8.77 2.15
C ILE A 275 -13.34 -7.92 1.55
N GLU A 276 -14.59 -8.34 1.70
CA GLU A 276 -15.78 -7.56 1.30
C GLU A 276 -15.77 -6.18 1.96
N PHE A 277 -15.58 -6.15 3.29
CA PHE A 277 -15.53 -4.91 4.06
C PHE A 277 -14.44 -3.97 3.56
N MET A 278 -13.21 -4.49 3.38
CA MET A 278 -12.08 -3.69 2.89
C MET A 278 -12.29 -3.19 1.46
N SER A 279 -13.06 -3.90 0.63
CA SER A 279 -13.38 -3.50 -0.75
C SER A 279 -14.49 -2.43 -0.82
N SER A 280 -15.27 -2.24 0.25
CA SER A 280 -16.43 -1.34 0.24
C SER A 280 -16.04 0.11 -0.01
N SER A 281 -16.97 0.87 -0.64
CA SER A 281 -16.76 2.29 -0.94
C SER A 281 -16.42 3.12 0.29
N GLU A 282 -17.07 2.85 1.43
CA GLU A 282 -16.79 3.54 2.69
C GLU A 282 -15.32 3.36 3.12
N ILE A 283 -14.85 2.11 3.09
CA ILE A 283 -13.49 1.79 3.54
C ILE A 283 -12.43 2.24 2.54
N GLN A 284 -12.74 2.25 1.25
CA GLN A 284 -11.89 2.86 0.23
C GLN A 284 -11.61 4.35 0.53
N HIS A 285 -12.60 5.11 1.00
CA HIS A 285 -12.39 6.50 1.43
C HIS A 285 -11.56 6.57 2.73
N VAL A 286 -11.76 5.65 3.68
CA VAL A 286 -10.92 5.59 4.90
C VAL A 286 -9.45 5.38 4.56
N TYR A 287 -9.13 4.51 3.59
CA TYR A 287 -7.75 4.34 3.12
C TYR A 287 -7.20 5.63 2.50
N ALA A 288 -8.00 6.31 1.68
CA ALA A 288 -7.56 7.55 1.05
C ALA A 288 -7.29 8.65 2.07
N ASP A 289 -8.19 8.83 3.04
CA ASP A 289 -8.07 9.88 4.06
C ASP A 289 -6.95 9.59 5.07
N ALA A 290 -6.83 8.34 5.53
CA ALA A 290 -5.85 7.98 6.54
C ALA A 290 -4.43 7.78 5.97
N ASN A 291 -4.32 7.30 4.73
CA ASN A 291 -3.06 6.84 4.16
C ASN A 291 -2.59 7.64 2.94
N PHE A 292 -3.41 8.57 2.42
CA PHE A 292 -3.11 9.30 1.19
C PHE A 292 -2.89 8.39 -0.03
N GLU A 293 -3.53 7.21 -0.03
CA GLU A 293 -3.49 6.27 -1.14
C GLU A 293 -4.72 6.45 -2.02
N TYR A 294 -4.56 6.21 -3.32
CA TYR A 294 -5.66 6.28 -4.27
C TYR A 294 -6.58 5.08 -4.11
N PRO A 295 -7.86 5.26 -3.83
CA PRO A 295 -8.82 4.17 -3.84
C PRO A 295 -8.99 3.63 -5.26
N VAL A 296 -9.23 2.32 -5.40
CA VAL A 296 -9.29 1.69 -6.73
C VAL A 296 -10.72 1.55 -7.29
N GLY A 297 -11.73 1.60 -6.43
CA GLY A 297 -13.13 1.36 -6.80
C GLY A 297 -14.04 2.58 -6.72
N VAL A 298 -13.54 3.75 -6.32
CA VAL A 298 -14.34 4.96 -6.09
C VAL A 298 -13.64 6.21 -6.63
N VAL A 299 -14.41 7.31 -6.72
CA VAL A 299 -13.86 8.62 -7.08
C VAL A 299 -12.85 9.08 -6.04
N TRP A 300 -11.73 9.58 -6.49
CA TRP A 300 -10.66 10.06 -5.61
C TRP A 300 -11.11 11.29 -4.82
N PRO A 301 -10.80 11.37 -3.51
CA PRO A 301 -11.05 12.55 -2.70
C PRO A 301 -10.38 13.81 -3.28
N GLU A 302 -10.97 14.97 -2.98
CA GLU A 302 -10.48 16.26 -3.47
C GLU A 302 -9.01 16.51 -3.08
N MET A 303 -8.62 16.11 -1.89
CA MET A 303 -7.24 16.21 -1.42
C MET A 303 -6.24 15.53 -2.37
N LEU A 304 -6.51 14.28 -2.80
CA LEU A 304 -5.64 13.57 -3.75
C LEU A 304 -5.69 14.20 -5.15
N ARG A 305 -6.86 14.68 -5.59
CA ARG A 305 -7.01 15.37 -6.87
C ARG A 305 -6.29 16.71 -6.89
N SER A 306 -6.18 17.38 -5.73
CA SER A 306 -5.45 18.65 -5.61
C SER A 306 -3.96 18.56 -5.91
N TRP A 307 -3.38 17.34 -5.90
CA TRP A 307 -1.98 17.11 -6.29
C TRP A 307 -1.75 17.14 -7.80
N GLY A 308 -2.81 17.11 -8.60
CA GLY A 308 -2.80 17.11 -10.04
C GLY A 308 -3.58 15.93 -10.62
N GLU A 309 -4.18 16.14 -11.76
CA GLU A 309 -4.76 15.08 -12.56
C GLU A 309 -3.66 14.33 -13.31
N PHE A 310 -3.80 13.02 -13.43
CA PHE A 310 -2.84 12.20 -14.16
C PHE A 310 -3.50 10.95 -14.74
N THR A 311 -2.87 10.41 -15.76
CA THR A 311 -3.19 9.10 -16.34
C THR A 311 -2.25 8.07 -15.72
N SER A 312 -2.82 7.00 -15.16
CA SER A 312 -2.05 5.83 -14.71
C SER A 312 -1.64 4.97 -15.91
N GLU A 313 -0.52 4.26 -15.75
CA GLU A 313 -0.09 3.31 -16.78
C GLU A 313 -1.13 2.20 -17.00
N ARG A 314 -1.24 1.73 -18.24
CA ARG A 314 -2.21 0.70 -18.64
C ARG A 314 -1.61 -0.70 -18.71
N LEU A 315 -0.36 -0.87 -18.30
CA LEU A 315 0.26 -2.19 -18.23
C LEU A 315 -0.44 -3.06 -17.18
N PRO A 316 -0.80 -4.30 -17.52
CA PRO A 316 -1.34 -5.21 -16.51
C PRO A 316 -0.36 -5.40 -15.35
N LEU A 317 -0.86 -5.25 -14.12
CA LEU A 317 -0.05 -5.35 -12.91
C LEU A 317 0.72 -6.68 -12.81
N ALA A 318 0.10 -7.79 -13.26
CA ALA A 318 0.73 -9.10 -13.30
C ALA A 318 1.93 -9.17 -14.28
N VAL A 319 1.88 -8.43 -15.40
CA VAL A 319 3.00 -8.33 -16.35
C VAL A 319 4.19 -7.64 -15.69
N ILE A 320 3.94 -6.52 -15.02
CA ILE A 320 4.99 -5.78 -14.28
C ILE A 320 5.62 -6.66 -13.21
N ALA A 321 4.79 -7.38 -12.45
CA ALA A 321 5.24 -8.29 -11.40
C ALA A 321 6.13 -9.42 -11.95
N GLY A 322 5.85 -9.91 -13.16
CA GLY A 322 6.63 -10.96 -13.82
C GLY A 322 8.08 -10.59 -14.11
N TYR A 323 8.42 -9.29 -14.13
CA TYR A 323 9.79 -8.81 -14.38
C TYR A 323 10.61 -8.54 -13.11
N GLN A 324 10.11 -8.83 -11.91
CA GLN A 324 10.83 -8.47 -10.68
C GLN A 324 12.18 -9.16 -10.52
N ASP A 325 12.29 -10.44 -10.87
CA ASP A 325 13.58 -11.16 -10.78
C ASP A 325 14.56 -10.66 -11.84
N GLN A 326 14.08 -10.34 -13.03
CA GLN A 326 14.91 -9.73 -14.08
C GLN A 326 15.36 -8.32 -13.68
N ALA A 327 14.50 -7.55 -13.01
CA ALA A 327 14.88 -6.25 -12.46
C ALA A 327 16.03 -6.37 -11.42
N LYS A 328 15.97 -7.39 -10.54
CA LYS A 328 17.06 -7.67 -9.57
C LYS A 328 18.36 -8.02 -10.31
N GLN A 329 18.30 -8.90 -11.34
CA GLN A 329 19.47 -9.25 -12.14
C GLN A 329 20.12 -8.03 -12.79
N LEU A 330 19.31 -7.13 -13.35
CA LEU A 330 19.82 -5.89 -13.94
C LEU A 330 20.48 -4.96 -12.92
N LEU A 331 19.91 -4.86 -11.72
CA LEU A 331 20.51 -4.09 -10.62
C LEU A 331 21.87 -4.66 -10.21
N ASP A 332 22.00 -6.01 -10.15
CA ASP A 332 23.29 -6.69 -9.88
C ASP A 332 24.30 -6.43 -11.00
N GLU A 333 23.90 -6.57 -12.28
CA GLU A 333 24.75 -6.31 -13.44
C GLU A 333 25.34 -4.89 -13.48
N VAL A 334 24.55 -3.89 -13.07
CA VAL A 334 24.99 -2.50 -13.04
C VAL A 334 25.56 -2.08 -11.68
N ALA A 335 25.52 -2.97 -10.67
CA ALA A 335 25.90 -2.70 -9.28
C ALA A 335 25.25 -1.40 -8.77
N PHE A 336 23.90 -1.30 -8.89
CA PHE A 336 23.17 -0.03 -8.80
C PHE A 336 23.34 0.67 -7.45
N ASP A 337 23.33 -0.06 -6.35
CA ASP A 337 23.41 0.48 -4.99
C ASP A 337 24.87 0.72 -4.51
N ASP A 338 25.87 0.40 -5.33
CA ASP A 338 27.30 0.50 -4.97
C ASP A 338 27.93 1.93 -5.21
#